data_0e7e0fe8996ec6ec43339233aba2a480
#
_entry.id   0e7e0fe8996ec6ec43339233aba2a480
#
_cell.length_a   1.000
_cell.length_b   1.000
_cell.length_c   1.000
_cell.angle_alpha   90.00
_cell.angle_beta   90.00
_cell.angle_gamma   90.00
#
_symmetry.space_group_name_H-M   'P 1'
#
loop_
_entity.id
_entity.type
_entity.pdbx_description
1 polymer ?
#
loop_
_entity_poly.entity_id
_entity_poly.type
_entity_poly.pdbx_seq_one_letter_code
_entity_poly.pdbx_strand_id
1 'polypeptide(L)'
;RGVATKKNEYQLTLEVGLKLRDALKTKGYPVYMIRETNDVNISNIERALFANKNKATLYIRLHADGSENKNTYGASVLTSSPKNKYTEKTQKESEKFSKVLLEEYVKSTGAKNRGVIYRDDLTGTNWSTVTNTLIEMGFMSNPDEDKKMASSEFQNIMVTGIINGIERYLKEK
;
A
#
# COMPACT_ATOMS: atom_id res chain seq x y z
N ARG A 1 0.34 8.03 -14.38
CA ARG A 1 0.15 9.48 -14.31
C ARG A 1 -1.33 9.82 -14.24
N GLY A 2 -1.71 10.68 -13.31
CA GLY A 2 -3.07 11.13 -13.13
C GLY A 2 -3.66 11.82 -14.38
N VAL A 3 -4.88 11.41 -14.74
CA VAL A 3 -5.52 11.94 -15.98
C VAL A 3 -5.97 13.38 -15.82
N ALA A 4 -6.36 13.81 -14.63
CA ALA A 4 -6.82 15.16 -14.33
C ALA A 4 -5.69 16.03 -13.78
N THR A 5 -4.96 15.55 -12.75
CA THR A 5 -3.94 16.32 -12.03
C THR A 5 -2.58 16.34 -12.72
N LYS A 6 -2.32 15.39 -13.60
CA LYS A 6 -1.02 15.15 -14.24
C LYS A 6 0.09 14.75 -13.24
N LYS A 7 -0.23 14.54 -11.97
CA LYS A 7 0.69 14.04 -10.96
C LYS A 7 1.14 12.62 -11.32
N ASN A 8 2.42 12.31 -11.16
CA ASN A 8 2.90 10.94 -11.34
C ASN A 8 2.62 10.10 -10.08
N GLU A 9 2.46 8.79 -10.27
CA GLU A 9 2.19 7.86 -9.17
C GLU A 9 3.27 7.94 -8.07
N TYR A 10 4.55 8.00 -8.45
CA TYR A 10 5.64 8.09 -7.47
C TYR A 10 5.59 9.35 -6.61
N GLN A 11 5.05 10.46 -7.12
CA GLN A 11 4.84 11.69 -6.36
C GLN A 11 3.71 11.52 -5.35
N LEU A 12 2.57 11.00 -5.80
CA LEU A 12 1.41 10.72 -4.95
C LEU A 12 1.76 9.75 -3.82
N THR A 13 2.39 8.63 -4.16
CA THR A 13 2.72 7.59 -3.16
C THR A 13 3.77 8.07 -2.16
N LEU A 14 4.68 8.96 -2.55
CA LEU A 14 5.60 9.59 -1.60
C LEU A 14 4.88 10.54 -0.65
N GLU A 15 3.98 11.40 -1.14
CA GLU A 15 3.19 12.31 -0.31
C GLU A 15 2.41 11.54 0.76
N VAL A 16 1.69 10.51 0.36
CA VAL A 16 0.93 9.64 1.29
C VAL A 16 1.88 8.91 2.24
N GLY A 17 2.99 8.39 1.73
CA GLY A 17 3.99 7.66 2.53
C GLY A 17 4.62 8.52 3.62
N LEU A 18 4.96 9.78 3.32
CA LEU A 18 5.51 10.72 4.31
C LEU A 18 4.50 11.06 5.39
N LYS A 19 3.24 11.31 5.03
CA LYS A 19 2.16 11.54 6.00
C LYS A 19 1.91 10.31 6.89
N LEU A 20 1.91 9.11 6.29
CA LEU A 20 1.76 7.86 7.03
C LEU A 20 2.91 7.65 8.00
N ARG A 21 4.16 7.89 7.58
CA ARG A 21 5.34 7.87 8.44
C ARG A 21 5.16 8.76 9.67
N ASP A 22 4.81 10.02 9.44
CA ASP A 22 4.73 11.02 10.51
C ASP A 22 3.60 10.69 11.50
N ALA A 23 2.45 10.25 10.99
CA ALA A 23 1.33 9.83 11.82
C ALA A 23 1.64 8.57 12.66
N LEU A 24 2.31 7.57 12.08
CA LEU A 24 2.75 6.38 12.81
C LEU A 24 3.81 6.71 13.86
N LYS A 25 4.78 7.56 13.55
CA LYS A 25 5.79 8.03 14.52
C LYS A 25 5.16 8.77 15.70
N THR A 26 4.16 9.61 15.46
CA THR A 26 3.41 10.29 16.50
C THR A 26 2.69 9.32 17.45
N LYS A 27 2.29 8.15 16.93
CA LYS A 27 1.70 7.07 17.72
C LYS A 27 2.74 6.16 18.40
N GLY A 28 4.04 6.43 18.25
CA GLY A 28 5.13 5.67 18.87
C GLY A 28 5.59 4.44 18.07
N TYR A 29 5.12 4.24 16.85
CA TYR A 29 5.58 3.15 16.00
C TYR A 29 6.93 3.48 15.35
N PRO A 30 7.92 2.57 15.36
CA PRO A 30 9.13 2.72 14.56
C PRO A 30 8.79 2.58 13.07
N VAL A 31 9.27 3.50 12.25
CA VAL A 31 9.02 3.50 10.80
C VAL A 31 10.33 3.61 10.04
N TYR A 32 10.53 2.69 9.12
CA TYR A 32 11.64 2.69 8.16
C TYR A 32 11.10 3.03 6.78
N MET A 33 11.54 4.17 6.24
CA MET A 33 11.18 4.59 4.88
C MET A 33 12.18 4.04 3.88
N ILE A 34 11.69 3.41 2.81
CA ILE A 34 12.54 2.96 1.70
C ILE A 34 13.04 4.16 0.89
N ARG A 35 12.23 5.21 0.81
CA ARG A 35 12.60 6.48 0.21
C ARG A 35 11.89 7.64 0.90
N GLU A 36 12.54 8.79 0.93
CA GLU A 36 11.98 10.04 1.44
C GLU A 36 12.00 11.16 0.39
N THR A 37 12.51 10.85 -0.79
CA THR A 37 12.55 11.75 -1.96
C THR A 37 12.07 11.02 -3.21
N ASN A 38 11.89 11.75 -4.30
CA ASN A 38 11.56 11.18 -5.61
C ASN A 38 12.79 10.78 -6.42
N ASP A 39 13.94 11.30 -6.07
CA ASP A 39 15.20 11.03 -6.77
C ASP A 39 15.90 9.81 -6.15
N VAL A 40 15.36 8.65 -6.42
CA VAL A 40 15.91 7.37 -5.95
C VAL A 40 15.80 6.30 -7.04
N ASN A 41 16.82 5.48 -7.14
CA ASN A 41 16.86 4.32 -8.04
C ASN A 41 17.03 3.04 -7.20
N ILE A 42 15.91 2.54 -6.66
CA ILE A 42 15.87 1.36 -5.79
C ILE A 42 14.98 0.31 -6.45
N SER A 43 15.55 -0.85 -6.77
CA SER A 43 14.82 -1.99 -7.35
C SER A 43 13.82 -2.60 -6.36
N ASN A 44 12.85 -3.36 -6.88
CA ASN A 44 11.87 -4.06 -6.05
C ASN A 44 12.51 -5.11 -5.12
N ILE A 45 13.64 -5.71 -5.52
CA ILE A 45 14.42 -6.62 -4.68
C ILE A 45 15.01 -5.86 -3.51
N GLU A 46 15.70 -4.75 -3.76
CA GLU A 46 16.32 -3.93 -2.71
C GLU A 46 15.29 -3.41 -1.71
N ARG A 47 14.10 -3.07 -2.16
CA ARG A 47 12.99 -2.67 -1.27
C ARG A 47 12.57 -3.78 -0.31
N ALA A 48 12.44 -5.00 -0.80
CA ALA A 48 12.13 -6.17 0.04
C ALA A 48 13.27 -6.48 1.01
N LEU A 49 14.52 -6.48 0.52
CA LEU A 49 15.70 -6.71 1.36
C LEU A 49 15.87 -5.65 2.44
N PHE A 50 15.51 -4.39 2.17
CA PHE A 50 15.50 -3.33 3.17
C PHE A 50 14.53 -3.65 4.33
N ALA A 51 13.31 -4.09 4.01
CA ALA A 51 12.33 -4.50 5.03
C ALA A 51 12.83 -5.72 5.83
N ASN A 52 13.42 -6.71 5.16
CA ASN A 52 13.99 -7.90 5.79
C ASN A 52 15.15 -7.55 6.74
N LYS A 53 16.09 -6.71 6.29
CA LYS A 53 17.25 -6.26 7.09
C LYS A 53 16.82 -5.56 8.37
N ASN A 54 15.78 -4.75 8.30
CA ASN A 54 15.24 -4.04 9.46
C ASN A 54 14.30 -4.91 10.32
N LYS A 55 14.10 -6.18 9.97
CA LYS A 55 13.18 -7.09 10.66
C LYS A 55 11.81 -6.45 10.89
N ALA A 56 11.31 -5.77 9.85
CA ALA A 56 10.05 -5.06 9.92
C ALA A 56 8.90 -6.02 10.29
N THR A 57 7.99 -5.58 11.16
CA THR A 57 6.78 -6.36 11.47
C THR A 57 5.86 -6.42 10.27
N LEU A 58 5.77 -5.31 9.52
CA LEU A 58 4.95 -5.14 8.33
C LEU A 58 5.74 -4.40 7.24
N TYR A 59 5.60 -4.84 6.00
CA TYR A 59 6.08 -4.16 4.82
C TYR A 59 4.91 -3.76 3.93
N ILE A 60 4.67 -2.46 3.78
CA ILE A 60 3.53 -1.91 3.03
C ILE A 60 4.06 -1.19 1.79
N ARG A 61 3.51 -1.54 0.63
CA ARG A 61 3.77 -0.86 -0.63
C ARG A 61 2.54 -0.06 -1.04
N LEU A 62 2.71 1.24 -1.21
CA LEU A 62 1.66 2.15 -1.62
C LEU A 62 1.72 2.33 -3.14
N HIS A 63 0.61 2.07 -3.81
CA HIS A 63 0.43 2.22 -5.24
C HIS A 63 -0.89 2.90 -5.56
N ALA A 64 -1.01 3.40 -6.79
CA ALA A 64 -2.25 3.92 -7.34
C ALA A 64 -2.37 3.43 -8.79
N ASP A 65 -3.41 2.67 -9.03
CA ASP A 65 -3.63 1.88 -10.24
C ASP A 65 -4.00 2.73 -11.46
N GLY A 66 -3.99 2.08 -12.60
CA GLY A 66 -4.44 2.62 -13.88
C GLY A 66 -5.28 1.60 -14.65
N SER A 67 -6.24 2.09 -15.42
CA SER A 67 -7.09 1.29 -16.30
C SER A 67 -7.33 2.02 -17.60
N GLU A 68 -7.49 1.28 -18.69
CA GLU A 68 -7.95 1.84 -19.99
C GLU A 68 -9.38 2.39 -19.85
N ASN A 69 -10.20 1.75 -19.05
CA ASN A 69 -11.54 2.23 -18.72
C ASN A 69 -11.47 3.29 -17.62
N LYS A 70 -11.64 4.55 -17.98
CA LYS A 70 -11.62 5.71 -17.07
C LYS A 70 -12.73 5.71 -16.00
N ASN A 71 -13.74 4.86 -16.15
CA ASN A 71 -14.80 4.69 -15.17
C ASN A 71 -14.44 3.66 -14.08
N THR A 72 -13.29 2.97 -14.20
CA THR A 72 -12.81 2.06 -13.17
C THR A 72 -12.39 2.84 -11.93
N TYR A 73 -12.84 2.41 -10.76
CA TYR A 73 -12.58 3.05 -9.47
C TYR A 73 -12.56 2.06 -8.31
N GLY A 74 -12.03 2.48 -7.17
CA GLY A 74 -11.98 1.72 -5.94
C GLY A 74 -10.57 1.27 -5.56
N ALA A 75 -10.46 0.66 -4.40
CA ALA A 75 -9.20 0.18 -3.84
C ALA A 75 -9.13 -1.35 -3.81
N SER A 76 -7.93 -1.87 -3.95
CA SER A 76 -7.63 -3.31 -3.83
C SER A 76 -6.31 -3.52 -3.11
N VAL A 77 -6.06 -4.75 -2.68
CA VAL A 77 -4.76 -5.17 -2.17
C VAL A 77 -4.23 -6.35 -2.98
N LEU A 78 -2.92 -6.39 -3.14
CA LEU A 78 -2.23 -7.46 -3.85
C LEU A 78 -1.36 -8.23 -2.86
N THR A 79 -1.47 -9.55 -2.91
CA THR A 79 -0.66 -10.48 -2.12
C THR A 79 -0.40 -11.75 -2.94
N SER A 80 0.48 -12.62 -2.46
CA SER A 80 0.73 -13.91 -3.11
C SER A 80 -0.39 -14.91 -2.87
N SER A 81 -0.55 -15.86 -3.82
CA SER A 81 -1.47 -16.97 -3.63
C SER A 81 -0.94 -17.98 -2.60
N PRO A 82 -1.83 -18.81 -2.00
CA PRO A 82 -1.40 -19.90 -1.11
C PRO A 82 -0.49 -20.95 -1.77
N LYS A 83 -0.38 -20.95 -3.11
CA LYS A 83 0.45 -21.88 -3.87
C LYS A 83 1.85 -21.33 -4.19
N ASN A 84 2.12 -20.09 -3.83
CA ASN A 84 3.40 -19.45 -4.12
C ASN A 84 4.52 -20.00 -3.22
N LYS A 85 5.45 -20.74 -3.80
CA LYS A 85 6.57 -21.38 -3.10
C LYS A 85 7.55 -20.39 -2.47
N TYR A 86 7.65 -19.17 -2.99
CA TYR A 86 8.56 -18.15 -2.46
C TYR A 86 8.07 -17.52 -1.16
N THR A 87 6.78 -17.62 -0.87
CA THR A 87 6.14 -16.92 0.24
C THR A 87 5.49 -17.84 1.28
N GLU A 88 5.78 -19.13 1.27
CA GLU A 88 5.17 -20.13 2.17
C GLU A 88 5.13 -19.68 3.64
N LYS A 89 6.20 -19.03 4.12
CA LYS A 89 6.32 -18.59 5.52
C LYS A 89 5.54 -17.30 5.84
N THR A 90 5.25 -16.48 4.85
CA THR A 90 4.66 -15.15 5.03
C THR A 90 3.25 -15.03 4.45
N GLN A 91 2.85 -15.94 3.57
CA GLN A 91 1.63 -15.82 2.78
C GLN A 91 0.37 -15.68 3.64
N LYS A 92 0.18 -16.56 4.61
CA LYS A 92 -1.02 -16.58 5.46
C LYS A 92 -1.21 -15.26 6.23
N GLU A 93 -0.12 -14.77 6.84
CA GLU A 93 -0.16 -13.52 7.59
C GLU A 93 -0.26 -12.31 6.67
N SER A 94 0.38 -12.35 5.51
CA SER A 94 0.28 -11.29 4.49
C SER A 94 -1.14 -11.18 3.92
N GLU A 95 -1.81 -12.30 3.67
CA GLU A 95 -3.20 -12.33 3.23
C GLU A 95 -4.15 -11.80 4.32
N LYS A 96 -3.98 -12.24 5.58
CA LYS A 96 -4.75 -11.73 6.72
C LYS A 96 -4.58 -10.22 6.84
N PHE A 97 -3.34 -9.75 6.84
CA PHE A 97 -3.05 -8.30 6.91
C PHE A 97 -3.65 -7.54 5.73
N SER A 98 -3.52 -8.06 4.51
CA SER A 98 -4.08 -7.43 3.29
C SER A 98 -5.59 -7.23 3.41
N LYS A 99 -6.33 -8.24 3.86
CA LYS A 99 -7.79 -8.17 4.05
C LYS A 99 -8.17 -7.10 5.08
N VAL A 100 -7.54 -7.14 6.26
CA VAL A 100 -7.80 -6.18 7.33
C VAL A 100 -7.48 -4.75 6.90
N LEU A 101 -6.34 -4.56 6.23
CA LEU A 101 -5.92 -3.25 5.71
C LEU A 101 -6.96 -2.69 4.73
N LEU A 102 -7.40 -3.49 3.77
CA LEU A 102 -8.38 -3.05 2.77
C LEU A 102 -9.72 -2.70 3.40
N GLU A 103 -10.21 -3.51 4.34
CA GLU A 103 -11.46 -3.25 5.05
C GLU A 103 -11.44 -1.89 5.76
N GLU A 104 -10.40 -1.60 6.53
CA GLU A 104 -10.29 -0.33 7.25
C GLU A 104 -10.02 0.85 6.30
N TYR A 105 -9.27 0.62 5.22
CA TYR A 105 -9.04 1.64 4.21
C TYR A 105 -10.34 2.07 3.51
N VAL A 106 -11.14 1.11 3.03
CA VAL A 106 -12.41 1.44 2.36
C VAL A 106 -13.45 2.02 3.32
N LYS A 107 -13.46 1.59 4.58
CA LYS A 107 -14.31 2.16 5.63
C LYS A 107 -14.00 3.64 5.86
N SER A 108 -12.73 4.00 5.87
CA SER A 108 -12.29 5.39 6.08
C SER A 108 -12.50 6.27 4.86
N THR A 109 -12.16 5.77 3.67
CA THR A 109 -12.14 6.56 2.43
C THR A 109 -13.46 6.58 1.68
N GLY A 110 -14.37 5.64 1.96
CA GLY A 110 -15.58 5.41 1.14
C GLY A 110 -15.28 4.81 -0.24
N ALA A 111 -14.05 4.34 -0.49
CA ALA A 111 -13.68 3.72 -1.74
C ALA A 111 -14.46 2.41 -1.98
N LYS A 112 -14.73 2.09 -3.24
CA LYS A 112 -15.25 0.76 -3.60
C LYS A 112 -14.24 -0.32 -3.24
N ASN A 113 -14.65 -1.32 -2.47
CA ASN A 113 -13.84 -2.49 -2.19
C ASN A 113 -13.75 -3.40 -3.43
N ARG A 114 -12.55 -3.55 -3.98
CA ARG A 114 -12.27 -4.42 -5.13
C ARG A 114 -11.66 -5.77 -4.72
N GLY A 115 -11.45 -5.98 -3.42
CA GLY A 115 -10.97 -7.25 -2.87
C GLY A 115 -9.47 -7.47 -2.93
N VAL A 116 -9.11 -8.72 -2.66
CA VAL A 116 -7.73 -9.21 -2.70
C VAL A 116 -7.43 -9.77 -4.09
N ILE A 117 -6.33 -9.33 -4.68
CA ILE A 117 -5.83 -9.81 -5.97
C ILE A 117 -4.58 -10.65 -5.70
N TYR A 118 -4.63 -11.92 -6.08
CA TYR A 118 -3.47 -12.81 -5.94
C TYR A 118 -2.52 -12.68 -7.13
N ARG A 119 -1.25 -12.38 -6.82
CA ARG A 119 -0.19 -12.18 -7.81
C ARG A 119 1.09 -12.88 -7.33
N ASP A 120 1.54 -13.89 -8.06
CA ASP A 120 2.73 -14.68 -7.72
C ASP A 120 4.01 -14.19 -8.43
N ASP A 121 3.87 -13.20 -9.29
CA ASP A 121 4.94 -12.57 -10.05
C ASP A 121 5.50 -11.27 -9.43
N LEU A 122 4.99 -10.87 -8.26
CA LEU A 122 5.44 -9.65 -7.60
C LEU A 122 6.80 -9.85 -6.91
N THR A 123 7.85 -9.32 -7.51
CA THR A 123 9.23 -9.41 -6.99
C THR A 123 9.35 -8.94 -5.54
N GLY A 124 8.77 -7.78 -5.20
CA GLY A 124 8.81 -7.26 -3.83
C GLY A 124 8.11 -8.14 -2.80
N THR A 125 7.10 -8.93 -3.20
CA THR A 125 6.44 -9.93 -2.37
C THR A 125 7.30 -11.18 -2.23
N ASN A 126 7.82 -11.70 -3.35
CA ASN A 126 8.56 -12.95 -3.40
C ASN A 126 9.91 -12.90 -2.64
N TRP A 127 10.55 -11.73 -2.60
CA TRP A 127 11.80 -11.51 -1.88
C TRP A 127 11.62 -11.09 -0.41
N SER A 128 10.38 -10.82 0.02
CA SER A 128 10.09 -10.43 1.40
C SER A 128 10.02 -11.64 2.32
N THR A 129 10.74 -11.58 3.44
CA THR A 129 10.67 -12.54 4.55
C THR A 129 9.81 -12.04 5.70
N VAL A 130 9.14 -10.91 5.53
CA VAL A 130 8.23 -10.30 6.51
C VAL A 130 6.82 -10.22 5.95
N THR A 131 5.83 -10.14 6.83
CA THR A 131 4.42 -9.92 6.45
C THR A 131 4.30 -8.67 5.60
N ASN A 132 3.72 -8.79 4.40
CA ASN A 132 3.68 -7.69 3.45
C ASN A 132 2.39 -7.62 2.65
N THR A 133 2.10 -6.43 2.14
CA THR A 133 1.01 -6.19 1.20
C THR A 133 1.36 -5.06 0.24
N LEU A 134 0.69 -5.04 -0.90
CA LEU A 134 0.63 -3.89 -1.79
C LEU A 134 -0.82 -3.40 -1.81
N ILE A 135 -1.03 -2.12 -1.54
CA ILE A 135 -2.34 -1.51 -1.67
C ILE A 135 -2.39 -0.61 -2.90
N GLU A 136 -3.37 -0.86 -3.77
CA GLU A 136 -3.81 0.06 -4.81
C GLU A 136 -4.87 0.97 -4.22
N MET A 137 -4.49 2.22 -3.93
CA MET A 137 -5.29 3.17 -3.16
C MET A 137 -6.48 3.74 -3.92
N GLY A 138 -6.48 3.62 -5.24
CA GLY A 138 -7.48 4.11 -6.18
C GLY A 138 -6.91 4.16 -7.58
N PHE A 139 -7.69 4.61 -8.56
CA PHE A 139 -7.29 4.65 -9.97
C PHE A 139 -6.93 6.06 -10.42
N MET A 140 -5.67 6.31 -10.77
CA MET A 140 -5.22 7.58 -11.34
C MET A 140 -5.77 7.84 -12.75
N SER A 141 -6.30 6.81 -13.41
CA SER A 141 -7.01 6.90 -14.68
C SER A 141 -8.45 7.39 -14.54
N ASN A 142 -9.02 7.35 -13.32
CA ASN A 142 -10.32 7.91 -13.02
C ASN A 142 -10.17 9.38 -12.60
N PRO A 143 -10.81 10.35 -13.29
CA PRO A 143 -10.60 11.78 -13.00
C PRO A 143 -10.98 12.20 -11.58
N ASP A 144 -12.03 11.57 -11.00
CA ASP A 144 -12.51 11.93 -9.67
C ASP A 144 -11.60 11.35 -8.58
N GLU A 145 -11.16 10.08 -8.72
CA GLU A 145 -10.21 9.50 -7.78
C GLU A 145 -8.83 10.17 -7.86
N ASP A 146 -8.34 10.49 -9.06
CA ASP A 146 -7.09 11.23 -9.24
C ASP A 146 -7.11 12.58 -8.51
N LYS A 147 -8.18 13.36 -8.65
CA LYS A 147 -8.35 14.63 -7.92
C LYS A 147 -8.42 14.42 -6.42
N LYS A 148 -9.21 13.43 -5.95
CA LYS A 148 -9.34 13.11 -4.52
C LYS A 148 -7.99 12.72 -3.93
N MET A 149 -7.30 11.74 -4.50
CA MET A 149 -6.01 11.27 -3.99
C MET A 149 -4.92 12.36 -4.01
N ALA A 150 -5.01 13.32 -4.94
CA ALA A 150 -4.08 14.43 -5.00
C ALA A 150 -4.35 15.51 -3.94
N SER A 151 -5.51 15.53 -3.29
CA SER A 151 -5.83 16.51 -2.26
C SER A 151 -5.20 16.13 -0.91
N SER A 152 -4.61 17.11 -0.24
CA SER A 152 -3.98 16.89 1.07
C SER A 152 -4.98 16.40 2.13
N GLU A 153 -6.21 16.89 2.08
CA GLU A 153 -7.27 16.51 2.99
C GLU A 153 -7.64 15.02 2.82
N PHE A 154 -7.88 14.59 1.59
CA PHE A 154 -8.22 13.19 1.34
C PHE A 154 -7.04 12.24 1.63
N GLN A 155 -5.80 12.66 1.40
CA GLN A 155 -4.63 11.89 1.80
C GLN A 155 -4.58 11.64 3.31
N ASN A 156 -5.02 12.57 4.14
CA ASN A 156 -5.12 12.35 5.59
C ASN A 156 -6.17 11.27 5.93
N ILE A 157 -7.28 11.23 5.19
CA ILE A 157 -8.30 10.17 5.33
C ILE A 157 -7.72 8.80 4.91
N MET A 158 -6.98 8.76 3.80
CA MET A 158 -6.28 7.55 3.33
C MET A 158 -5.31 7.03 4.39
N VAL A 159 -4.49 7.91 4.95
CA VAL A 159 -3.54 7.60 6.02
C VAL A 159 -4.24 7.05 7.25
N THR A 160 -5.35 7.66 7.67
CA THR A 160 -6.17 7.17 8.79
C THR A 160 -6.65 5.74 8.54
N GLY A 161 -7.14 5.45 7.35
CA GLY A 161 -7.59 4.09 6.98
C GLY A 161 -6.46 3.05 7.03
N ILE A 162 -5.27 3.42 6.54
CA ILE A 162 -4.09 2.54 6.59
C ILE A 162 -3.68 2.28 8.05
N ILE A 163 -3.63 3.32 8.88
CA ILE A 163 -3.27 3.18 10.31
C ILE A 163 -4.27 2.30 11.04
N ASN A 164 -5.57 2.50 10.83
CA ASN A 164 -6.60 1.66 11.43
C ASN A 164 -6.42 0.18 11.06
N GLY A 165 -6.09 -0.10 9.80
CA GLY A 165 -5.79 -1.45 9.34
C GLY A 165 -4.55 -2.05 10.00
N ILE A 166 -3.48 -1.28 10.14
CA ILE A 166 -2.26 -1.69 10.86
C ILE A 166 -2.59 -2.01 12.33
N GLU A 167 -3.23 -1.09 13.03
CA GLU A 167 -3.53 -1.25 14.46
C GLU A 167 -4.49 -2.40 14.72
N ARG A 168 -5.51 -2.57 13.88
CA ARG A 168 -6.43 -3.70 13.99
C ARG A 168 -5.71 -5.04 13.78
N TYR A 169 -4.89 -5.16 12.72
CA TYR A 169 -4.13 -6.37 12.47
C TYR A 169 -3.19 -6.72 13.64
N LEU A 170 -2.49 -5.72 14.20
CA LEU A 170 -1.57 -5.93 15.32
C LEU A 170 -2.29 -6.38 16.62
N LYS A 171 -3.54 -5.96 16.82
CA LYS A 171 -4.37 -6.41 17.95
C LYS A 171 -4.92 -7.83 17.77
N GLU A 172 -5.13 -8.25 16.51
CA GLU A 172 -5.67 -9.58 16.18
C GLU A 172 -4.59 -10.65 15.95
N LYS A 173 -3.32 -10.27 16.06
CA LYS A 173 -2.16 -11.16 15.93
C LYS A 173 -1.86 -11.88 17.23
#